data_37ac72c5b7607265ba54e7e62651bc6f
#
_entry.id   37ac72c5b7607265ba54e7e62651bc6f
#
_cell.length_a   1.000
_cell.length_b   1.000
_cell.length_c   1.000
_cell.angle_alpha   90.00
_cell.angle_beta   90.00
_cell.angle_gamma   90.00
#
_symmetry.space_group_name_H-M   'P 1'
#
loop_
_entity.id
_entity.type
_entity.pdbx_description
1 polymer ?
#
loop_
_entity_poly.entity_id
_entity_poly.type
_entity_poly.pdbx_seq_one_letter_code
_entity_poly.pdbx_strand_id
1 'polypeptide(L)'
;MRPSFADFKRPPLVDMIIVETPTQFITNVHNAIYDGADAFGFQMERLKPEFRTEEMLTKMFSHLGDRPLYITNYRGAYNHEMTEGARLDELKLALRCGASLLDITGDSF
;
A
#
# COMPACT_ATOMS: atom_id res chain seq x y z
N MET A 1 -2.19 15.73 2.01
CA MET A 1 -2.81 14.47 2.46
C MET A 1 -3.67 13.89 1.35
N ARG A 2 -3.68 12.58 1.21
CA ARG A 2 -4.52 11.94 0.20
C ARG A 2 -6.00 12.04 0.58
N PRO A 3 -6.88 12.13 -0.43
CA PRO A 3 -8.32 12.05 -0.17
C PRO A 3 -8.71 10.74 0.51
N SER A 4 -9.79 10.76 1.23
CA SER A 4 -10.36 9.58 1.88
C SER A 4 -11.19 8.78 0.89
N PHE A 5 -11.35 7.48 1.14
CA PHE A 5 -12.30 6.65 0.39
C PHE A 5 -13.74 7.17 0.53
N ALA A 6 -14.03 7.86 1.63
CA ALA A 6 -15.36 8.43 1.86
C ALA A 6 -15.70 9.62 0.93
N ASP A 7 -14.70 10.18 0.27
CA ASP A 7 -14.89 11.35 -0.60
C ASP A 7 -15.44 10.98 -1.98
N PHE A 8 -15.53 9.70 -2.31
CA PHE A 8 -16.06 9.26 -3.59
C PHE A 8 -17.59 9.38 -3.62
N LYS A 9 -18.12 9.94 -4.70
CA LYS A 9 -19.57 10.05 -4.91
C LYS A 9 -20.18 8.78 -5.46
N ARG A 10 -19.35 7.87 -5.95
CA ARG A 10 -19.72 6.54 -6.44
C ARG A 10 -18.76 5.52 -5.85
N PRO A 11 -19.11 4.23 -5.87
CA PRO A 11 -18.15 3.23 -5.44
C PRO A 11 -16.84 3.36 -6.24
N PRO A 12 -15.69 3.45 -5.59
CA PRO A 12 -14.42 3.59 -6.29
C PRO A 12 -14.02 2.28 -6.98
N LEU A 13 -13.34 2.41 -8.12
CA LEU A 13 -12.67 1.28 -8.73
C LEU A 13 -11.30 1.15 -8.08
N VAL A 14 -11.15 0.12 -7.23
CA VAL A 14 -9.93 -0.09 -6.44
C VAL A 14 -9.10 -1.19 -7.09
N ASP A 15 -7.83 -0.89 -7.36
CA ASP A 15 -6.88 -1.88 -7.86
C ASP A 15 -5.99 -2.35 -6.70
N MET A 16 -5.92 -3.68 -6.51
CA MET A 16 -5.04 -4.28 -5.50
C MET A 16 -3.69 -4.56 -6.11
N ILE A 17 -2.64 -3.98 -5.52
CA ILE A 17 -1.27 -4.16 -6.00
C ILE A 17 -0.59 -5.24 -5.16
N ILE A 18 -0.16 -6.31 -5.83
CA ILE A 18 0.51 -7.45 -5.22
C ILE A 18 1.82 -7.65 -5.99
N VAL A 19 2.90 -7.10 -5.47
CA VAL A 19 4.19 -7.06 -6.15
C VAL A 19 5.33 -7.31 -5.18
N GLU A 20 6.49 -7.69 -5.70
CA GLU A 20 7.68 -7.95 -4.90
C GLU A 20 8.70 -6.81 -4.95
N THR A 21 8.64 -5.96 -5.96
CA THR A 21 9.63 -4.88 -6.17
C THR A 21 8.97 -3.55 -6.46
N PRO A 22 9.68 -2.43 -6.19
CA PRO A 22 9.18 -1.09 -6.53
C PRO A 22 8.89 -0.90 -8.02
N THR A 23 9.72 -1.46 -8.89
CA THR A 23 9.51 -1.34 -10.33
C THR A 23 8.18 -1.95 -10.75
N GLN A 24 7.85 -3.13 -10.22
CA GLN A 24 6.57 -3.76 -10.48
C GLN A 24 5.41 -2.92 -9.96
N PHE A 25 5.58 -2.32 -8.78
CA PHE A 25 4.57 -1.44 -8.20
C PHE A 25 4.26 -0.27 -9.14
N ILE A 26 5.30 0.43 -9.57
CA ILE A 26 5.15 1.60 -10.43
C ILE A 26 4.48 1.23 -11.76
N THR A 27 4.90 0.13 -12.37
CA THR A 27 4.32 -0.36 -13.62
C THR A 27 2.83 -0.67 -13.45
N ASN A 28 2.47 -1.39 -12.37
CA ASN A 28 1.08 -1.75 -12.11
C ASN A 28 0.21 -0.52 -11.86
N VAL A 29 0.74 0.47 -11.13
CA VAL A 29 0.03 1.72 -10.88
C VAL A 29 -0.30 2.44 -12.18
N HIS A 30 0.67 2.60 -13.06
CA HIS A 30 0.45 3.31 -14.31
C HIS A 30 -0.54 2.58 -15.22
N ASN A 31 -0.47 1.25 -15.27
CA ASN A 31 -1.42 0.46 -16.04
C ASN A 31 -2.84 0.59 -15.47
N ALA A 32 -2.97 0.55 -14.15
CA ALA A 32 -4.27 0.64 -13.50
C ALA A 32 -4.88 2.04 -13.67
N ILE A 33 -4.07 3.08 -13.60
CA ILE A 33 -4.55 4.47 -13.85
C ILE A 33 -5.06 4.59 -15.27
N TYR A 34 -4.34 4.04 -16.24
CA TYR A 34 -4.78 4.03 -17.62
C TYR A 34 -6.14 3.34 -17.78
N ASP A 35 -6.37 2.29 -16.99
CA ASP A 35 -7.62 1.53 -17.01
C ASP A 35 -8.72 2.17 -16.15
N GLY A 36 -8.46 3.30 -15.52
CA GLY A 36 -9.47 4.05 -14.79
C GLY A 36 -9.57 3.82 -13.30
N ALA A 37 -8.53 3.27 -12.67
CA ALA A 37 -8.54 3.05 -11.22
C ALA A 37 -8.65 4.37 -10.46
N ASP A 38 -9.53 4.40 -9.46
CA ASP A 38 -9.77 5.57 -8.61
C ASP A 38 -8.96 5.55 -7.33
N ALA A 39 -8.60 4.35 -6.86
CA ALA A 39 -7.93 4.14 -5.59
C ALA A 39 -7.12 2.85 -5.65
N PHE A 40 -6.25 2.64 -4.65
CA PHE A 40 -5.36 1.49 -4.64
C PHE A 40 -5.34 0.83 -3.28
N GLY A 41 -5.22 -0.51 -3.29
CA GLY A 41 -4.79 -1.28 -2.16
C GLY A 41 -3.40 -1.84 -2.42
N PHE A 42 -2.58 -1.96 -1.39
CA PHE A 42 -1.22 -2.48 -1.51
C PHE A 42 -0.97 -3.48 -0.39
N GLN A 43 -0.58 -4.69 -0.77
CA GLN A 43 -0.22 -5.74 0.18
C GLN A 43 1.28 -5.66 0.47
N MET A 44 1.64 -4.91 1.52
CA MET A 44 3.03 -4.66 1.88
C MET A 44 3.77 -5.94 2.24
N GLU A 45 3.06 -6.95 2.74
CA GLU A 45 3.66 -8.23 3.09
C GLU A 45 4.26 -8.96 1.86
N ARG A 46 3.86 -8.58 0.67
CA ARG A 46 4.37 -9.17 -0.58
C ARG A 46 5.59 -8.45 -1.12
N LEU A 47 5.82 -7.21 -0.70
CA LEU A 47 7.02 -6.48 -1.10
C LEU A 47 8.22 -7.04 -0.35
N LYS A 48 9.33 -7.27 -1.05
CA LYS A 48 10.56 -7.73 -0.38
C LYS A 48 10.97 -6.73 0.70
N PRO A 49 11.35 -7.23 1.90
CA PRO A 49 11.62 -6.34 3.05
C PRO A 49 12.67 -5.26 2.78
N GLU A 50 13.66 -5.54 1.95
CA GLU A 50 14.73 -4.60 1.63
C GLU A 50 14.22 -3.32 0.98
N PHE A 51 13.03 -3.34 0.39
CA PHE A 51 12.42 -2.17 -0.27
C PHE A 51 11.46 -1.41 0.64
N ARG A 52 11.25 -1.85 1.87
CA ARG A 52 10.29 -1.23 2.80
C ARG A 52 10.97 -0.12 3.60
N THR A 53 11.52 0.86 2.91
CA THR A 53 12.17 2.02 3.50
C THR A 53 11.36 3.28 3.24
N GLU A 54 11.55 4.30 4.07
CA GLU A 54 10.84 5.57 3.89
C GLU A 54 11.08 6.15 2.51
N GLU A 55 12.33 6.17 2.06
CA GLU A 55 12.70 6.70 0.75
C GLU A 55 11.98 5.93 -0.37
N MET A 56 12.04 4.62 -0.34
CA MET A 56 11.48 3.79 -1.41
C MET A 56 9.95 3.84 -1.42
N LEU A 57 9.32 3.74 -0.24
CA LEU A 57 7.85 3.79 -0.16
C LEU A 57 7.33 5.15 -0.59
N THR A 58 7.98 6.24 -0.19
CA THR A 58 7.58 7.57 -0.61
C THR A 58 7.66 7.71 -2.13
N LYS A 59 8.72 7.21 -2.73
CA LYS A 59 8.89 7.23 -4.18
C LYS A 59 7.80 6.42 -4.88
N MET A 60 7.53 5.20 -4.40
CA MET A 60 6.47 4.34 -4.96
C MET A 60 5.11 5.03 -4.87
N PHE A 61 4.76 5.53 -3.70
CA PHE A 61 3.44 6.11 -3.46
C PHE A 61 3.22 7.43 -4.20
N SER A 62 4.29 8.15 -4.52
CA SER A 62 4.18 9.40 -5.28
C SER A 62 3.54 9.21 -6.66
N HIS A 63 3.65 8.01 -7.23
CA HIS A 63 3.06 7.70 -8.53
C HIS A 63 1.54 7.59 -8.50
N LEU A 64 0.93 7.53 -7.32
CA LEU A 64 -0.53 7.45 -7.18
C LEU A 64 -1.22 8.80 -7.37
N GLY A 65 -0.48 9.90 -7.37
CA GLY A 65 -1.07 11.23 -7.36
C GLY A 65 -1.91 11.43 -6.10
N ASP A 66 -3.13 11.92 -6.25
CA ASP A 66 -4.05 12.17 -5.14
C ASP A 66 -4.98 11.00 -4.84
N ARG A 67 -4.74 9.84 -5.42
CA ARG A 67 -5.63 8.68 -5.24
C ARG A 67 -5.42 8.08 -3.85
N PRO A 68 -6.52 7.68 -3.18
CA PRO A 68 -6.41 7.00 -1.88
C PRO A 68 -5.63 5.70 -1.97
N LEU A 69 -4.92 5.38 -0.89
CA LEU A 69 -4.10 4.19 -0.80
C LEU A 69 -4.39 3.46 0.51
N TYR A 70 -4.84 2.21 0.41
CA TYR A 70 -5.11 1.31 1.53
C TYR A 70 -3.95 0.31 1.64
N ILE A 71 -3.41 0.13 2.85
CA ILE A 71 -2.25 -0.74 3.07
C ILE A 71 -2.62 -1.90 3.98
N THR A 72 -2.21 -3.11 3.60
CA THR A 72 -2.18 -4.26 4.51
C THR A 72 -0.73 -4.65 4.79
N ASN A 73 -0.50 -5.32 5.90
CA ASN A 73 0.81 -5.91 6.23
C ASN A 73 0.60 -7.14 7.10
N TYR A 74 -0.03 -8.15 6.49
CA TYR A 74 -0.41 -9.37 7.18
C TYR A 74 0.79 -10.29 7.41
N ARG A 75 0.57 -11.38 8.13
CA ARG A 75 1.51 -12.49 8.19
C ARG A 75 1.53 -13.21 6.85
N GLY A 76 2.63 -13.90 6.60
CA GLY A 76 2.78 -14.65 5.37
C GLY A 76 3.73 -13.96 4.41
N ALA A 77 3.90 -14.52 3.23
CA ALA A 77 4.87 -14.05 2.25
C ALA A 77 6.23 -13.79 2.92
N TYR A 78 6.74 -12.56 2.88
CA TYR A 78 8.03 -12.22 3.50
C TYR A 78 7.94 -11.88 4.99
N ASN A 79 6.75 -11.98 5.60
CA ASN A 79 6.53 -11.58 7.00
C ASN A 79 6.47 -12.75 7.97
N HIS A 80 6.83 -13.97 7.57
CA HIS A 80 6.67 -15.17 8.40
C HIS A 80 7.32 -15.06 9.77
N GLU A 81 8.46 -14.41 9.86
CA GLU A 81 9.22 -14.31 11.09
C GLU A 81 9.12 -12.94 11.77
N MET A 82 8.33 -12.04 11.20
CA MET A 82 8.17 -10.71 11.77
C MET A 82 7.27 -10.74 13.00
N THR A 83 7.64 -9.96 14.01
CA THR A 83 6.77 -9.73 15.17
C THR A 83 5.61 -8.81 14.77
N GLU A 84 4.54 -8.82 15.59
CA GLU A 84 3.43 -7.88 15.37
C GLU A 84 3.89 -6.43 15.51
N GLY A 85 4.80 -6.16 16.46
CA GLY A 85 5.36 -4.83 16.61
C GLY A 85 6.08 -4.34 15.36
N ALA A 86 6.89 -5.22 14.75
CA ALA A 86 7.60 -4.89 13.53
C ALA A 86 6.63 -4.64 12.36
N ARG A 87 5.59 -5.45 12.23
CA ARG A 87 4.57 -5.26 11.18
C ARG A 87 3.83 -3.94 11.37
N LEU A 88 3.49 -3.63 12.62
CA LEU A 88 2.81 -2.36 12.94
C LEU A 88 3.70 -1.16 12.66
N ASP A 89 4.99 -1.26 12.96
CA ASP A 89 5.96 -0.19 12.66
C ASP A 89 6.05 0.06 11.16
N GLU A 90 6.01 -0.99 10.34
CA GLU A 90 5.99 -0.85 8.89
C GLU A 90 4.72 -0.18 8.39
N LEU A 91 3.56 -0.50 8.99
CA LEU A 91 2.31 0.16 8.66
C LEU A 91 2.36 1.66 9.00
N LYS A 92 2.93 2.00 10.16
CA LYS A 92 3.12 3.41 10.55
C LYS A 92 4.05 4.12 9.58
N LEU A 93 5.10 3.44 9.12
CA LEU A 93 5.99 3.98 8.11
C LEU A 93 5.24 4.26 6.80
N ALA A 94 4.41 3.33 6.36
CA ALA A 94 3.61 3.52 5.16
C ALA A 94 2.68 4.72 5.28
N LEU A 95 2.08 4.93 6.46
CA LEU A 95 1.23 6.09 6.70
C LEU A 95 2.02 7.39 6.56
N ARG A 96 3.23 7.46 7.12
CA ARG A 96 4.10 8.64 6.96
C ARG A 96 4.49 8.88 5.51
N CYS A 97 4.59 7.82 4.71
CA CYS A 97 4.96 7.92 3.30
C CYS A 97 3.78 8.25 2.38
N GLY A 98 2.57 8.37 2.92
CA GLY A 98 1.42 8.83 2.14
C GLY A 98 0.22 7.90 2.08
N ALA A 99 0.18 6.79 2.81
CA ALA A 99 -0.99 5.93 2.84
C ALA A 99 -2.20 6.66 3.44
N SER A 100 -3.39 6.35 2.94
CA SER A 100 -4.63 6.97 3.41
C SER A 100 -5.29 6.16 4.53
N LEU A 101 -5.15 4.84 4.49
CA LEU A 101 -5.83 3.94 5.39
C LEU A 101 -4.98 2.69 5.60
N LEU A 102 -4.94 2.22 6.83
CA LEU A 102 -4.20 1.01 7.20
C LEU A 102 -5.19 -0.05 7.67
N ASP A 103 -4.91 -1.31 7.34
CA ASP A 103 -5.62 -2.43 7.94
C ASP A 103 -4.76 -3.01 9.06
N ILE A 104 -5.15 -2.71 10.29
CA ILE A 104 -4.47 -3.22 11.47
C ILE A 104 -5.28 -4.31 12.16
N THR A 105 -6.38 -4.74 11.54
CA THR A 105 -7.24 -5.79 12.12
C THR A 105 -6.85 -7.16 11.58
N GLY A 106 -7.21 -7.52 10.41
CA GLY A 106 -6.80 -8.72 9.72
C GLY A 106 -6.33 -9.88 10.62
N ASP A 107 -5.25 -10.51 10.24
CA ASP A 107 -4.67 -11.64 10.95
C ASP A 107 -3.77 -11.24 12.14
N SER A 108 -3.76 -9.96 12.49
CA SER A 108 -3.00 -9.49 13.65
C SER A 108 -3.67 -9.87 14.96
N PHE A 109 -4.86 -10.37 14.89
CA PHE A 109 -5.64 -10.76 16.07
C PHE A 109 -5.85 -12.24 16.16
#